data_63de8165b095cbd763460573c45c1b7e
#
_entry.id   63de8165b095cbd763460573c45c1b7e
#
_cell.length_a   1.000
_cell.length_b   1.000
_cell.length_c   1.000
_cell.angle_alpha   90.00
_cell.angle_beta   90.00
_cell.angle_gamma   90.00
#
_symmetry.space_group_name_H-M   'P 1'
#
loop_
_entity.id
_entity.type
_entity.pdbx_description
1 polymer ?
#
loop_
_entity_poly.entity_id
_entity_poly.type
_entity_poly.pdbx_seq_one_letter_code
_entity_poly.pdbx_strand_id
1 'polypeptide(L)'
;MKKFLLQAFAVAFCLGSGVFVASCDDDNNPVDNPPIDGETAYVVAATTGEASYLVVANSLDEGTVSTQGNGTEVIGGTYWVYKGLDYVFALVYNKGGAGTGASYYLGADGKMKEKYTYTYNRITSYGTWGDKVVTVSTGDSKITDEDQNVAQALLFNYLDATDGSQEEGTLLAENYLGNGEKVSWAGLVEANNKIYTSVIPMGMSKYGIKKWPEAVTDQELVTKTDGGSGSGAYTAGVIPSTQYPDNAYVAIYSGTNFNETPVIAKTDKIGYACGRMRSQYYQTIWAADNGDVYVFSPGYGRTAVSSSDLKKVTGQKPSGAMRIKAGATDFDPDYYVNFEEIGTKHPIFRCWHISEDYFLLQLYKKGAEDMISGGTSADVSELAVFKAEDQTIMLVTGLPADGKFGGEPYGEKGYAYMAVTVTTGEKPAFYKIDAKTGKAVKGLTVEADAITTVGKMEYLSK
;
A
#
# COMPACT_ATOMS: atom_id res chain seq x y z
N MET A 1 -46.91 4.27 -3.15
CA MET A 1 -46.93 5.24 -4.26
C MET A 1 -46.28 6.53 -3.79
N LYS A 2 -45.01 6.75 -4.06
CA LYS A 2 -44.36 8.07 -4.01
C LYS A 2 -43.36 8.11 -5.18
N LYS A 3 -43.66 9.06 -6.10
CA LYS A 3 -42.90 9.33 -7.32
C LYS A 3 -41.60 10.01 -6.98
N PHE A 4 -40.46 9.51 -7.49
CA PHE A 4 -39.20 10.22 -7.52
C PHE A 4 -39.12 11.06 -8.82
N LEU A 5 -38.95 12.36 -8.67
CA LEU A 5 -38.66 13.30 -9.74
C LEU A 5 -37.19 13.21 -10.14
N LEU A 6 -36.93 12.97 -11.40
CA LEU A 6 -35.64 13.15 -12.06
C LEU A 6 -35.51 14.65 -12.37
N GLN A 7 -34.50 15.33 -11.84
CA GLN A 7 -34.09 16.64 -12.31
C GLN A 7 -32.86 16.51 -13.21
N ALA A 8 -33.06 16.79 -14.48
CA ALA A 8 -32.01 16.98 -15.46
C ALA A 8 -31.47 18.41 -15.34
N PHE A 9 -30.18 18.59 -15.15
CA PHE A 9 -29.53 19.87 -15.28
C PHE A 9 -29.01 20.04 -16.70
N ALA A 10 -29.60 21.01 -17.42
CA ALA A 10 -29.11 21.48 -18.68
C ALA A 10 -28.04 22.56 -18.43
N VAL A 11 -26.86 22.38 -19.01
CA VAL A 11 -25.81 23.40 -19.03
C VAL A 11 -26.05 24.31 -20.22
N ALA A 12 -26.34 25.56 -19.94
CA ALA A 12 -26.46 26.63 -20.95
C ALA A 12 -25.08 27.28 -21.15
N PHE A 13 -24.60 27.24 -22.39
CA PHE A 13 -23.46 28.02 -22.85
C PHE A 13 -23.87 29.49 -22.96
N CYS A 14 -23.24 30.38 -22.19
CA CYS A 14 -23.29 31.83 -22.44
C CYS A 14 -21.92 32.32 -22.90
N LEU A 15 -21.85 32.65 -24.19
CA LEU A 15 -20.80 33.50 -24.74
C LEU A 15 -21.07 34.97 -24.31
N GLY A 16 -20.13 35.55 -23.60
CA GLY A 16 -20.19 36.95 -23.18
C GLY A 16 -18.81 37.60 -23.29
N SER A 17 -18.74 38.54 -24.17
CA SER A 17 -17.62 39.37 -24.61
C SER A 17 -17.02 40.22 -23.50
N GLY A 18 -15.71 40.42 -23.60
CA GLY A 18 -14.78 41.18 -22.84
C GLY A 18 -15.19 42.49 -22.15
N VAL A 19 -14.56 42.66 -20.98
CA VAL A 19 -14.12 44.00 -20.53
C VAL A 19 -12.80 43.76 -19.81
N PHE A 20 -11.71 44.33 -20.33
CA PHE A 20 -10.45 44.49 -19.62
C PHE A 20 -10.66 45.51 -18.48
N VAL A 21 -10.50 45.06 -17.26
CA VAL A 21 -10.22 45.97 -16.13
C VAL A 21 -8.87 45.59 -15.59
N ALA A 22 -7.91 46.48 -15.82
CA ALA A 22 -6.65 46.48 -15.12
C ALA A 22 -6.94 46.84 -13.64
N SER A 23 -6.56 45.98 -12.72
CA SER A 23 -6.48 46.29 -11.28
C SER A 23 -5.34 45.54 -10.65
N CYS A 24 -4.32 46.30 -10.28
CA CYS A 24 -3.51 46.30 -9.10
C CYS A 24 -2.89 45.00 -8.59
N ASP A 25 -1.58 45.01 -8.61
CA ASP A 25 -0.62 44.45 -7.62
C ASP A 25 -1.21 43.56 -6.52
N ASP A 26 -1.16 42.28 -6.73
CA ASP A 26 -0.96 41.31 -5.69
C ASP A 26 0.40 40.65 -5.96
N ASP A 27 1.31 40.80 -4.99
CA ASP A 27 2.61 40.14 -4.95
C ASP A 27 2.46 38.60 -4.78
N ASN A 28 1.77 37.96 -5.71
CA ASN A 28 1.82 36.52 -5.92
C ASN A 28 2.84 36.26 -7.05
N ASN A 29 4.12 36.46 -6.74
CA ASN A 29 5.16 35.84 -7.54
C ASN A 29 4.92 34.33 -7.50
N PRO A 30 4.72 33.66 -8.64
CA PRO A 30 4.77 32.22 -8.69
C PRO A 30 6.13 31.81 -8.10
N VAL A 31 6.13 30.89 -7.14
CA VAL A 31 7.38 30.31 -6.64
C VAL A 31 8.02 29.67 -7.86
N ASP A 32 9.00 30.36 -8.45
CA ASP A 32 9.79 29.80 -9.53
C ASP A 32 10.48 28.56 -8.96
N ASN A 33 10.14 27.39 -9.49
CA ASN A 33 10.89 26.19 -9.17
C ASN A 33 12.36 26.48 -9.53
N PRO A 34 13.30 26.16 -8.64
CA PRO A 34 14.72 26.36 -8.94
C PRO A 34 15.05 25.68 -10.28
N PRO A 35 15.98 26.28 -11.06
CA PRO A 35 16.43 25.68 -12.31
C PRO A 35 16.86 24.23 -12.08
N ILE A 36 16.50 23.36 -13.00
CA ILE A 36 16.87 21.95 -12.97
C ILE A 36 18.38 21.83 -12.96
N ASP A 37 18.92 21.21 -11.90
CA ASP A 37 20.34 20.94 -11.76
C ASP A 37 20.55 19.43 -11.59
N GLY A 38 21.20 18.79 -12.56
CA GLY A 38 21.52 17.37 -12.53
C GLY A 38 20.73 16.51 -13.51
N GLU A 39 21.02 15.21 -13.48
CA GLU A 39 20.40 14.19 -14.34
C GLU A 39 19.07 13.63 -13.78
N THR A 40 18.79 13.86 -12.50
CA THR A 40 17.61 13.35 -11.78
C THR A 40 16.97 14.44 -10.93
N ALA A 41 15.66 14.31 -10.67
CA ALA A 41 14.94 15.14 -9.72
C ALA A 41 13.99 14.28 -8.87
N TYR A 42 13.51 14.85 -7.77
CA TYR A 42 12.43 14.26 -6.98
C TYR A 42 11.09 14.69 -7.57
N VAL A 43 10.19 13.72 -7.69
CA VAL A 43 8.82 13.96 -8.16
C VAL A 43 7.88 13.68 -7.00
N VAL A 44 7.25 14.73 -6.51
CA VAL A 44 6.35 14.71 -5.35
C VAL A 44 4.92 14.58 -5.84
N ALA A 45 4.19 13.59 -5.34
CA ALA A 45 2.74 13.49 -5.49
C ALA A 45 2.05 14.23 -4.34
N ALA A 46 1.25 15.24 -4.66
CA ALA A 46 0.57 16.10 -3.68
C ALA A 46 -0.87 16.36 -4.09
N THR A 47 -1.72 16.74 -3.14
CA THR A 47 -3.13 17.08 -3.38
C THR A 47 -3.43 18.51 -2.96
N THR A 48 -4.22 19.22 -3.77
CA THR A 48 -4.79 20.52 -3.47
C THR A 48 -6.26 20.51 -3.87
N GLY A 49 -7.15 20.74 -2.92
CA GLY A 49 -8.57 20.50 -3.11
C GLY A 49 -8.86 19.02 -3.41
N GLU A 50 -9.56 18.76 -4.50
CA GLU A 50 -9.86 17.40 -4.98
C GLU A 50 -8.88 16.90 -6.05
N ALA A 51 -7.92 17.74 -6.48
CA ALA A 51 -7.00 17.44 -7.55
C ALA A 51 -5.67 16.88 -7.02
N SER A 52 -5.09 15.96 -7.77
CA SER A 52 -3.76 15.40 -7.54
C SER A 52 -2.74 15.99 -8.51
N TYR A 53 -1.54 16.24 -8.03
CA TYR A 53 -0.46 16.87 -8.81
C TYR A 53 0.84 16.11 -8.64
N LEU A 54 1.65 16.11 -9.70
CA LEU A 54 3.06 15.76 -9.66
C LEU A 54 3.87 17.06 -9.70
N VAL A 55 4.70 17.29 -8.69
CA VAL A 55 5.53 18.49 -8.55
C VAL A 55 7.00 18.09 -8.54
N VAL A 56 7.83 18.73 -9.35
CA VAL A 56 9.27 18.45 -9.44
C VAL A 56 10.02 19.28 -8.41
N ALA A 57 10.97 18.65 -7.71
CA ALA A 57 11.85 19.28 -6.73
C ALA A 57 13.30 18.79 -6.92
N ASN A 58 14.28 19.69 -6.74
CA ASN A 58 15.71 19.35 -6.83
C ASN A 58 16.25 18.72 -5.53
N SER A 59 15.61 18.98 -4.40
CA SER A 59 16.03 18.51 -3.08
C SER A 59 14.80 18.22 -2.22
N LEU A 60 14.93 17.25 -1.32
CA LEU A 60 13.99 17.02 -0.22
C LEU A 60 14.50 17.57 1.11
N ASP A 61 15.73 18.10 1.15
CA ASP A 61 16.39 18.56 2.38
C ASP A 61 15.95 19.96 2.80
N GLU A 62 15.55 20.79 1.83
CA GLU A 62 15.20 22.19 2.08
C GLU A 62 14.36 22.78 0.94
N GLY A 63 13.89 24.01 1.12
CA GLY A 63 13.17 24.78 0.11
C GLY A 63 11.66 24.65 0.19
N THR A 64 11.01 25.17 -0.83
CA THR A 64 9.55 25.14 -0.99
C THR A 64 9.21 24.90 -2.44
N VAL A 65 8.25 24.03 -2.70
CA VAL A 65 7.62 23.84 -4.02
C VAL A 65 6.12 23.98 -3.90
N SER A 66 5.47 24.35 -5.02
CA SER A 66 4.02 24.58 -5.05
C SER A 66 3.34 23.76 -6.13
N THR A 67 2.13 23.27 -5.86
CA THR A 67 1.25 22.71 -6.88
C THR A 67 0.73 23.78 -7.83
N GLN A 68 0.60 25.03 -7.37
CA GLN A 68 0.15 26.16 -8.17
C GLN A 68 1.24 26.63 -9.16
N GLY A 69 0.93 26.60 -10.45
CA GLY A 69 1.82 27.06 -11.52
C GLY A 69 2.93 26.08 -11.91
N ASN A 70 3.29 25.16 -11.05
CA ASN A 70 4.42 24.22 -11.25
C ASN A 70 4.01 22.75 -11.22
N GLY A 71 2.83 22.42 -10.70
CA GLY A 71 2.32 21.05 -10.65
C GLY A 71 1.71 20.64 -11.99
N THR A 72 1.99 19.41 -12.41
CA THR A 72 1.23 18.72 -13.47
C THR A 72 0.05 18.04 -12.82
N GLU A 73 -1.16 18.47 -13.15
CA GLU A 73 -2.38 17.81 -12.69
C GLU A 73 -2.49 16.42 -13.31
N VAL A 74 -2.86 15.45 -12.50
CA VAL A 74 -2.97 14.04 -12.91
C VAL A 74 -4.37 13.51 -12.64
N ILE A 75 -4.79 12.54 -13.46
CA ILE A 75 -6.08 11.88 -13.30
C ILE A 75 -6.05 10.97 -12.07
N GLY A 76 -6.53 11.49 -10.96
CA GLY A 76 -6.61 10.76 -9.70
C GLY A 76 -5.23 10.46 -9.12
N GLY A 77 -5.10 9.43 -8.35
CA GLY A 77 -3.85 9.01 -7.72
C GLY A 77 -4.11 8.58 -6.28
N THR A 78 -4.66 7.37 -6.14
CA THR A 78 -4.79 6.75 -4.81
C THR A 78 -3.53 5.98 -4.47
N TYR A 79 -2.98 5.26 -5.44
CA TYR A 79 -1.73 4.52 -5.34
C TYR A 79 -0.74 5.05 -6.35
N TRP A 80 0.51 5.18 -5.92
CA TRP A 80 1.61 5.69 -6.71
C TRP A 80 2.70 4.64 -6.78
N VAL A 81 3.17 4.31 -7.97
CA VAL A 81 4.23 3.33 -8.16
C VAL A 81 5.33 3.95 -8.99
N TYR A 82 6.47 4.23 -8.36
CA TYR A 82 7.68 4.64 -9.06
C TYR A 82 8.38 3.40 -9.60
N LYS A 83 8.50 3.33 -10.93
CA LYS A 83 9.12 2.22 -11.63
C LYS A 83 10.54 2.62 -12.04
N GLY A 84 11.52 2.18 -11.26
CA GLY A 84 12.89 2.65 -11.41
C GLY A 84 12.98 4.17 -11.33
N LEU A 85 13.77 4.76 -12.22
CA LEU A 85 13.91 6.21 -12.38
C LEU A 85 13.11 6.75 -13.58
N ASP A 86 12.46 5.88 -14.37
CA ASP A 86 11.88 6.25 -15.68
C ASP A 86 10.43 6.72 -15.59
N TYR A 87 9.61 6.05 -14.78
CA TYR A 87 8.16 6.25 -14.80
C TYR A 87 7.56 6.27 -13.40
N VAL A 88 6.48 7.05 -13.26
CA VAL A 88 5.57 6.96 -12.12
C VAL A 88 4.17 6.64 -12.62
N PHE A 89 3.51 5.69 -11.96
CA PHE A 89 2.11 5.34 -12.22
C PHE A 89 1.22 5.95 -11.14
N ALA A 90 0.21 6.70 -11.59
CA ALA A 90 -0.90 7.17 -10.76
C ALA A 90 -2.09 6.25 -10.96
N LEU A 91 -2.42 5.44 -9.96
CA LEU A 91 -3.47 4.44 -10.03
C LEU A 91 -4.65 4.84 -9.14
N VAL A 92 -5.87 4.75 -9.66
CA VAL A 92 -7.09 5.14 -8.95
C VAL A 92 -7.74 3.93 -8.29
N TYR A 93 -8.07 4.05 -7.01
CA TYR A 93 -8.95 3.12 -6.31
C TYR A 93 -10.41 3.58 -6.41
N ASN A 94 -11.21 2.90 -7.21
CA ASN A 94 -12.62 3.22 -7.42
C ASN A 94 -13.54 2.34 -6.58
N LYS A 95 -13.41 2.39 -5.24
CA LYS A 95 -14.31 1.80 -4.22
C LYS A 95 -14.91 0.42 -4.57
N GLY A 96 -14.13 -0.45 -5.21
CA GLY A 96 -14.56 -1.81 -5.56
C GLY A 96 -14.94 -2.02 -7.04
N GLY A 97 -14.97 -0.95 -7.85
CA GLY A 97 -15.12 -1.02 -9.30
C GLY A 97 -13.77 -1.04 -10.05
N ALA A 98 -13.84 -1.21 -11.36
CA ALA A 98 -12.68 -1.05 -12.24
C ALA A 98 -12.10 0.36 -12.08
N GLY A 99 -10.78 0.46 -12.09
CA GLY A 99 -10.04 1.71 -12.01
C GLY A 99 -9.46 2.13 -13.35
N THR A 100 -9.10 3.40 -13.45
CA THR A 100 -8.26 3.94 -14.51
C THR A 100 -7.01 4.52 -13.89
N GLY A 101 -5.91 4.52 -14.63
CA GLY A 101 -4.66 5.14 -14.19
C GLY A 101 -3.83 5.55 -15.38
N ALA A 102 -2.74 6.25 -15.13
CA ALA A 102 -1.81 6.68 -16.15
C ALA A 102 -0.38 6.54 -15.67
N SER A 103 0.54 6.35 -16.60
CA SER A 103 1.98 6.47 -16.40
C SER A 103 2.46 7.85 -16.83
N TYR A 104 3.44 8.37 -16.11
CA TYR A 104 4.07 9.67 -16.35
C TYR A 104 5.57 9.51 -16.36
N TYR A 105 6.24 10.38 -17.11
CA TYR A 105 7.70 10.51 -17.12
C TYR A 105 8.12 11.96 -16.92
N LEU A 106 9.33 12.18 -16.48
CA LEU A 106 9.92 13.50 -16.33
C LEU A 106 10.58 13.92 -17.65
N GLY A 107 10.02 14.92 -18.32
CA GLY A 107 10.56 15.44 -19.57
C GLY A 107 11.86 16.24 -19.36
N ALA A 108 12.68 16.35 -20.42
CA ALA A 108 13.89 17.16 -20.40
C ALA A 108 13.65 18.66 -20.12
N ASP A 109 12.40 19.12 -20.27
CA ASP A 109 11.96 20.47 -19.91
C ASP A 109 11.60 20.64 -18.43
N GLY A 110 11.81 19.61 -17.61
CA GLY A 110 11.53 19.59 -16.18
C GLY A 110 10.06 19.46 -15.81
N LYS A 111 9.22 19.08 -16.76
CA LYS A 111 7.79 18.89 -16.52
C LYS A 111 7.40 17.44 -16.60
N MET A 112 6.47 17.05 -15.75
CA MET A 112 5.86 15.73 -15.84
C MET A 112 4.95 15.65 -17.06
N LYS A 113 5.03 14.55 -17.80
CA LYS A 113 4.24 14.28 -19.01
C LYS A 113 3.56 12.95 -18.91
N GLU A 114 2.27 12.91 -19.26
CA GLU A 114 1.52 11.67 -19.37
C GLU A 114 2.09 10.83 -20.53
N LYS A 115 2.22 9.53 -20.30
CA LYS A 115 2.73 8.59 -21.29
C LYS A 115 1.62 7.72 -21.85
N TYR A 116 1.00 6.90 -21.00
CA TYR A 116 -0.09 5.99 -21.37
C TYR A 116 -1.15 5.95 -20.28
N THR A 117 -2.39 5.63 -20.69
CA THR A 117 -3.51 5.37 -19.79
C THR A 117 -3.85 3.88 -19.76
N TYR A 118 -4.34 3.40 -18.61
CA TYR A 118 -4.66 2.01 -18.38
C TYR A 118 -6.04 1.88 -17.74
N THR A 119 -6.69 0.75 -17.99
CA THR A 119 -7.89 0.33 -17.27
C THR A 119 -7.62 -1.02 -16.61
N TYR A 120 -8.01 -1.19 -15.37
CA TYR A 120 -7.72 -2.40 -14.62
C TYR A 120 -8.86 -2.72 -13.65
N ASN A 121 -8.88 -3.95 -13.15
CA ASN A 121 -9.77 -4.36 -12.08
C ASN A 121 -9.47 -3.60 -10.78
N ARG A 122 -10.30 -3.78 -9.77
CA ARG A 122 -10.04 -3.25 -8.43
C ARG A 122 -8.62 -3.62 -7.97
N ILE A 123 -7.92 -2.68 -7.35
CA ILE A 123 -6.59 -2.91 -6.78
C ILE A 123 -6.72 -3.26 -5.30
N THR A 124 -6.09 -4.35 -4.87
CA THR A 124 -5.93 -4.72 -3.47
C THR A 124 -4.47 -4.86 -3.08
N SER A 125 -3.60 -5.11 -4.06
CA SER A 125 -2.14 -5.13 -3.91
C SER A 125 -1.50 -4.71 -5.23
N TYR A 126 -0.28 -4.23 -5.19
CA TYR A 126 0.48 -3.81 -6.37
C TYR A 126 1.98 -3.86 -6.09
N GLY A 127 2.78 -3.77 -7.15
CA GLY A 127 4.24 -3.72 -7.10
C GLY A 127 4.84 -3.68 -8.49
N THR A 128 6.15 -3.87 -8.58
CA THR A 128 6.88 -3.94 -9.85
C THR A 128 7.34 -5.36 -10.14
N TRP A 129 7.42 -5.73 -11.40
CA TRP A 129 8.01 -6.98 -11.86
C TRP A 129 8.67 -6.79 -13.24
N GLY A 130 10.00 -6.82 -13.27
CA GLY A 130 10.76 -6.47 -14.48
C GLY A 130 10.38 -5.07 -14.96
N ASP A 131 9.95 -4.92 -16.19
CA ASP A 131 9.56 -3.63 -16.77
C ASP A 131 8.10 -3.25 -16.54
N LYS A 132 7.35 -4.03 -15.78
CA LYS A 132 5.91 -3.84 -15.59
C LYS A 132 5.56 -3.40 -14.16
N VAL A 133 4.49 -2.65 -14.05
CA VAL A 133 3.74 -2.49 -12.80
C VAL A 133 2.64 -3.54 -12.80
N VAL A 134 2.54 -4.28 -11.70
CA VAL A 134 1.54 -5.33 -11.53
C VAL A 134 0.52 -4.90 -10.50
N THR A 135 -0.77 -4.98 -10.85
CA THR A 135 -1.87 -4.81 -9.89
C THR A 135 -2.57 -6.14 -9.65
N VAL A 136 -2.99 -6.35 -8.42
CA VAL A 136 -3.69 -7.57 -7.99
C VAL A 136 -5.01 -7.20 -7.35
N SER A 137 -6.04 -7.98 -7.64
CA SER A 137 -7.32 -7.93 -6.95
C SER A 137 -7.87 -9.34 -6.70
N THR A 138 -8.96 -9.42 -5.95
CA THR A 138 -9.74 -10.64 -5.80
C THR A 138 -11.12 -10.44 -6.42
N GLY A 139 -11.65 -11.46 -7.07
CA GLY A 139 -12.95 -11.42 -7.71
C GLY A 139 -13.48 -12.82 -8.01
N ASP A 140 -14.63 -12.86 -8.65
CA ASP A 140 -15.24 -14.11 -9.07
C ASP A 140 -14.44 -14.72 -10.24
N SER A 141 -14.22 -16.02 -10.17
CA SER A 141 -13.70 -16.79 -11.32
C SER A 141 -14.83 -17.17 -12.27
N LYS A 142 -14.49 -17.87 -13.35
CA LYS A 142 -15.48 -18.52 -14.24
C LYS A 142 -15.85 -19.93 -13.79
N ILE A 143 -15.34 -20.40 -12.66
CA ILE A 143 -15.54 -21.75 -12.13
C ILE A 143 -16.69 -21.72 -11.15
N THR A 144 -17.66 -22.60 -11.38
CA THR A 144 -18.81 -22.80 -10.48
C THR A 144 -18.94 -24.29 -10.13
N ASP A 145 -19.54 -24.58 -8.99
CA ASP A 145 -19.99 -25.91 -8.64
C ASP A 145 -21.43 -26.19 -9.17
N GLU A 146 -21.96 -27.35 -8.88
CA GLU A 146 -23.30 -27.76 -9.29
C GLU A 146 -24.43 -26.91 -8.66
N ASP A 147 -24.19 -26.28 -7.50
CA ASP A 147 -25.14 -25.37 -6.84
C ASP A 147 -24.94 -23.91 -7.26
N GLN A 148 -24.17 -23.67 -8.33
CA GLN A 148 -23.83 -22.34 -8.85
C GLN A 148 -23.04 -21.46 -7.86
N ASN A 149 -22.36 -22.04 -6.85
CA ASN A 149 -21.40 -21.28 -6.05
C ASN A 149 -20.18 -20.99 -6.89
N VAL A 150 -19.79 -19.72 -6.93
CA VAL A 150 -18.65 -19.22 -7.74
C VAL A 150 -17.37 -19.32 -6.94
N ALA A 151 -16.32 -19.91 -7.51
CA ALA A 151 -14.99 -19.91 -6.93
C ALA A 151 -14.36 -18.53 -7.02
N GLN A 152 -13.56 -18.15 -6.03
CA GLN A 152 -12.83 -16.89 -6.01
C GLN A 152 -11.47 -17.00 -6.72
N ALA A 153 -11.08 -15.93 -7.38
CA ALA A 153 -9.82 -15.81 -8.11
C ALA A 153 -9.01 -14.60 -7.68
N LEU A 154 -7.70 -14.67 -7.89
CA LEU A 154 -6.79 -13.54 -7.97
C LEU A 154 -6.78 -13.06 -9.42
N LEU A 155 -6.96 -11.78 -9.63
CA LEU A 155 -7.01 -11.13 -10.94
C LEU A 155 -5.82 -10.18 -11.05
N PHE A 156 -5.05 -10.28 -12.13
CA PHE A 156 -3.83 -9.50 -12.34
C PHE A 156 -3.95 -8.61 -13.57
N ASN A 157 -3.32 -7.44 -13.50
CA ASN A 157 -3.00 -6.64 -14.66
C ASN A 157 -1.50 -6.32 -14.64
N TYR A 158 -0.84 -6.53 -15.77
CA TYR A 158 0.55 -6.18 -16.00
C TYR A 158 0.57 -4.95 -16.90
N LEU A 159 1.05 -3.83 -16.39
CA LEU A 159 1.03 -2.53 -17.06
C LEU A 159 2.45 -2.15 -17.46
N ASP A 160 2.71 -1.96 -18.74
CA ASP A 160 4.02 -1.59 -19.27
C ASP A 160 4.02 -0.12 -19.72
N ALA A 161 4.91 0.69 -19.16
CA ALA A 161 5.04 2.10 -19.55
C ALA A 161 5.98 2.32 -20.73
N THR A 162 6.67 1.29 -21.19
CA THR A 162 7.59 1.39 -22.33
C THR A 162 6.80 1.49 -23.65
N ASP A 163 5.82 0.61 -23.81
CA ASP A 163 5.01 0.51 -25.06
C ASP A 163 3.49 0.72 -24.83
N GLY A 164 3.04 0.87 -23.58
CA GLY A 164 1.65 1.03 -23.21
C GLY A 164 0.84 -0.27 -23.22
N SER A 165 1.50 -1.42 -23.34
CA SER A 165 0.82 -2.70 -23.35
C SER A 165 0.23 -3.02 -21.97
N GLN A 166 -0.87 -3.77 -21.99
CA GLN A 166 -1.55 -4.25 -20.80
C GLN A 166 -1.93 -5.72 -21.01
N GLU A 167 -1.54 -6.56 -20.09
CA GLU A 167 -1.90 -7.97 -20.07
C GLU A 167 -2.70 -8.29 -18.82
N GLU A 168 -3.63 -9.25 -18.93
CA GLU A 168 -4.42 -9.73 -17.80
C GLU A 168 -4.05 -11.20 -17.49
N GLY A 169 -4.16 -11.54 -16.21
CA GLY A 169 -4.00 -12.92 -15.74
C GLY A 169 -5.00 -13.25 -14.64
N THR A 170 -5.26 -14.52 -14.48
CA THR A 170 -6.18 -15.04 -13.46
C THR A 170 -5.61 -16.29 -12.82
N LEU A 171 -5.66 -16.37 -11.50
CA LEU A 171 -5.27 -17.54 -10.72
C LEU A 171 -6.38 -17.91 -9.74
N LEU A 172 -6.64 -19.20 -9.53
CA LEU A 172 -7.61 -19.62 -8.53
C LEU A 172 -7.15 -19.24 -7.13
N ALA A 173 -7.95 -18.44 -6.41
CA ALA A 173 -7.65 -18.06 -5.03
C ALA A 173 -8.06 -19.14 -4.02
N GLU A 174 -9.04 -20.00 -4.37
CA GLU A 174 -9.53 -21.07 -3.52
C GLU A 174 -8.48 -22.16 -3.34
N ASN A 175 -8.29 -22.61 -2.10
CA ASN A 175 -7.33 -23.67 -1.72
C ASN A 175 -5.89 -23.41 -2.22
N TYR A 176 -5.52 -22.16 -2.41
CA TYR A 176 -4.21 -21.77 -2.92
C TYR A 176 -3.06 -22.29 -2.04
N LEU A 177 -3.26 -22.32 -0.72
CA LEU A 177 -2.31 -22.84 0.27
C LEU A 177 -2.48 -24.34 0.57
N GLY A 178 -3.41 -25.04 -0.11
CA GLY A 178 -3.72 -26.44 0.16
C GLY A 178 -4.49 -26.69 1.46
N ASN A 179 -5.03 -25.65 2.08
CA ASN A 179 -5.74 -25.71 3.37
C ASN A 179 -7.24 -25.40 3.26
N GLY A 180 -7.80 -25.39 2.04
CA GLY A 180 -9.21 -25.11 1.75
C GLY A 180 -9.56 -23.63 1.69
N GLU A 181 -8.77 -22.75 2.26
CA GLU A 181 -9.08 -21.31 2.30
C GLU A 181 -8.81 -20.61 0.97
N LYS A 182 -9.62 -19.60 0.70
CA LYS A 182 -9.30 -18.61 -0.32
C LYS A 182 -8.26 -17.65 0.22
N VAL A 183 -7.51 -17.03 -0.68
CA VAL A 183 -6.43 -16.10 -0.31
C VAL A 183 -6.59 -14.74 -0.96
N SER A 184 -5.90 -13.76 -0.39
CA SER A 184 -5.56 -12.49 -0.99
C SER A 184 -4.06 -12.25 -0.82
N TRP A 185 -3.50 -11.26 -1.54
CA TRP A 185 -2.09 -10.92 -1.44
C TRP A 185 -1.88 -9.53 -0.85
N ALA A 186 -0.75 -9.34 -0.13
CA ALA A 186 -0.37 -8.08 0.47
C ALA A 186 1.08 -7.75 0.14
N GLY A 187 1.26 -6.86 -0.83
CA GLY A 187 2.56 -6.44 -1.34
C GLY A 187 3.14 -7.41 -2.38
N LEU A 188 3.88 -6.84 -3.30
CA LEU A 188 4.69 -7.54 -4.29
C LEU A 188 6.09 -6.95 -4.23
N VAL A 189 7.10 -7.78 -4.00
CA VAL A 189 8.51 -7.37 -3.88
C VAL A 189 9.36 -8.17 -4.86
N GLU A 190 10.05 -7.46 -5.74
CA GLU A 190 11.04 -8.05 -6.60
C GLU A 190 12.41 -8.05 -5.91
N ALA A 191 13.00 -9.22 -5.73
CA ALA A 191 14.33 -9.40 -5.20
C ALA A 191 14.95 -10.70 -5.73
N ASN A 192 16.26 -10.75 -5.88
CA ASN A 192 16.99 -11.97 -6.30
C ASN A 192 16.43 -12.63 -7.59
N ASN A 193 15.96 -11.83 -8.55
CA ASN A 193 15.26 -12.26 -9.76
C ASN A 193 14.00 -13.10 -9.49
N LYS A 194 13.31 -12.84 -8.40
CA LYS A 194 12.06 -13.49 -7.98
C LYS A 194 11.07 -12.45 -7.49
N ILE A 195 9.78 -12.81 -7.52
CA ILE A 195 8.72 -12.06 -6.86
C ILE A 195 8.32 -12.77 -5.56
N TYR A 196 8.26 -12.00 -4.50
CA TYR A 196 7.78 -12.41 -3.19
C TYR A 196 6.47 -11.67 -2.88
N THR A 197 5.46 -12.39 -2.39
CA THR A 197 4.21 -11.79 -1.94
C THR A 197 3.72 -12.45 -0.66
N SER A 198 3.27 -11.65 0.32
CA SER A 198 2.58 -12.17 1.49
C SER A 198 1.22 -12.72 1.08
N VAL A 199 0.96 -13.99 1.38
CA VAL A 199 -0.31 -14.67 1.10
C VAL A 199 -1.17 -14.68 2.36
N ILE A 200 -2.32 -14.03 2.27
CA ILE A 200 -3.23 -13.83 3.40
C ILE A 200 -4.40 -14.80 3.27
N PRO A 201 -4.51 -15.80 4.18
CA PRO A 201 -5.67 -16.68 4.22
C PRO A 201 -6.92 -15.89 4.66
N MET A 202 -8.04 -16.10 3.94
CA MET A 202 -9.25 -15.27 4.04
C MET A 202 -10.50 -16.07 4.40
N GLY A 203 -10.33 -17.27 5.00
CA GLY A 203 -11.44 -18.18 5.27
C GLY A 203 -11.94 -18.92 4.01
N MET A 204 -13.13 -19.50 4.08
CA MET A 204 -13.66 -20.34 3.00
C MET A 204 -14.95 -19.77 2.42
N SER A 205 -15.05 -19.76 1.10
CA SER A 205 -16.26 -19.45 0.37
C SER A 205 -17.25 -20.65 0.41
N LYS A 206 -18.49 -20.47 -0.06
CA LYS A 206 -19.43 -21.59 -0.25
C LYS A 206 -18.85 -22.65 -1.18
N TYR A 207 -18.21 -22.22 -2.27
CA TYR A 207 -17.54 -23.11 -3.19
C TYR A 207 -16.45 -23.92 -2.47
N GLY A 208 -15.57 -23.23 -1.70
CA GLY A 208 -14.48 -23.86 -0.96
C GLY A 208 -14.95 -24.89 0.05
N ILE A 209 -15.96 -24.56 0.86
CA ILE A 209 -16.54 -25.47 1.86
C ILE A 209 -17.12 -26.73 1.19
N LYS A 210 -17.80 -26.57 0.06
CA LYS A 210 -18.38 -27.69 -0.68
C LYS A 210 -17.30 -28.57 -1.34
N LYS A 211 -16.26 -27.95 -1.88
CA LYS A 211 -15.20 -28.64 -2.62
C LYS A 211 -14.18 -29.35 -1.71
N TRP A 212 -13.90 -28.75 -0.55
CA TRP A 212 -12.93 -29.25 0.44
C TRP A 212 -13.55 -29.25 1.85
N PRO A 213 -14.61 -30.04 2.10
CA PRO A 213 -15.29 -30.05 3.39
C PRO A 213 -14.40 -30.55 4.53
N GLU A 214 -13.36 -31.35 4.24
CA GLU A 214 -12.37 -31.83 5.18
C GLU A 214 -11.43 -30.73 5.69
N ALA A 215 -11.33 -29.59 4.97
CA ALA A 215 -10.53 -28.45 5.38
C ALA A 215 -11.26 -27.54 6.39
N VAL A 216 -12.53 -27.79 6.67
CA VAL A 216 -13.27 -27.10 7.73
C VAL A 216 -12.85 -27.67 9.08
N THR A 217 -12.07 -26.89 9.84
CA THR A 217 -11.50 -27.34 11.14
C THR A 217 -12.55 -27.43 12.24
N ASP A 218 -13.63 -26.63 12.15
CA ASP A 218 -14.74 -26.59 13.08
C ASP A 218 -16.02 -26.15 12.34
N GLN A 219 -17.03 -26.97 12.32
CA GLN A 219 -18.32 -26.69 11.65
C GLN A 219 -19.07 -25.48 12.24
N GLU A 220 -18.77 -25.08 13.47
CA GLU A 220 -19.35 -23.89 14.07
C GLU A 220 -18.79 -22.58 13.50
N LEU A 221 -17.67 -22.62 12.77
CA LEU A 221 -17.12 -21.46 12.05
C LEU A 221 -17.94 -21.11 10.80
N VAL A 222 -18.70 -22.09 10.27
CA VAL A 222 -19.56 -21.87 9.11
C VAL A 222 -20.78 -21.04 9.52
N THR A 223 -20.94 -19.89 8.87
CA THR A 223 -22.04 -18.95 9.17
C THR A 223 -23.39 -19.54 8.85
N LYS A 224 -24.38 -19.31 9.71
CA LYS A 224 -25.77 -19.78 9.54
C LYS A 224 -26.67 -18.70 8.93
N THR A 225 -26.27 -17.44 9.01
CA THR A 225 -27.03 -16.27 8.54
C THR A 225 -26.10 -15.29 7.87
N ASP A 226 -26.65 -14.43 7.02
CA ASP A 226 -25.94 -13.27 6.49
C ASP A 226 -25.64 -12.27 7.62
N GLY A 227 -24.53 -11.57 7.52
CA GLY A 227 -24.14 -10.59 8.53
C GLY A 227 -22.97 -9.69 8.13
N GLY A 228 -22.46 -8.94 9.11
CA GLY A 228 -21.40 -7.95 8.87
C GLY A 228 -21.87 -6.72 8.10
N SER A 229 -20.94 -5.84 7.74
CA SER A 229 -21.21 -4.65 6.95
C SER A 229 -19.98 -4.20 6.17
N GLY A 230 -20.16 -3.47 5.07
CA GLY A 230 -19.06 -2.97 4.24
C GLY A 230 -18.13 -4.09 3.77
N SER A 231 -16.83 -3.91 3.92
CA SER A 231 -15.81 -4.90 3.56
C SER A 231 -15.81 -6.15 4.46
N GLY A 232 -16.53 -6.12 5.58
CA GLY A 232 -16.71 -7.24 6.50
C GLY A 232 -18.05 -7.98 6.33
N ALA A 233 -18.84 -7.67 5.29
CA ALA A 233 -20.09 -8.37 5.01
C ALA A 233 -19.82 -9.82 4.57
N TYR A 234 -20.68 -10.74 5.01
CA TYR A 234 -20.61 -12.15 4.66
C TYR A 234 -22.01 -12.73 4.49
N THR A 235 -22.13 -13.83 3.75
CA THR A 235 -23.36 -14.58 3.57
C THR A 235 -23.35 -15.82 4.45
N ALA A 236 -24.54 -16.43 4.65
CA ALA A 236 -24.65 -17.76 5.25
C ALA A 236 -23.88 -18.80 4.43
N GLY A 237 -23.31 -19.80 5.10
CA GLY A 237 -22.58 -20.90 4.46
C GLY A 237 -21.14 -20.59 4.06
N VAL A 238 -20.50 -19.61 4.70
CA VAL A 238 -19.07 -19.29 4.50
C VAL A 238 -18.32 -19.31 5.83
N ILE A 239 -17.01 -19.40 5.79
CA ILE A 239 -16.11 -19.08 6.92
C ILE A 239 -15.49 -17.71 6.59
N PRO A 240 -15.89 -16.60 7.25
CA PRO A 240 -15.53 -15.25 6.82
C PRO A 240 -14.18 -14.76 7.32
N SER A 241 -13.48 -15.51 8.14
CA SER A 241 -12.13 -15.21 8.63
C SER A 241 -11.26 -16.46 8.64
N THR A 242 -9.95 -16.27 8.56
CA THR A 242 -9.03 -17.43 8.53
C THR A 242 -9.15 -18.32 9.75
N GLN A 243 -9.01 -19.61 9.53
CA GLN A 243 -8.85 -20.66 10.54
C GLN A 243 -7.41 -20.77 11.04
N TYR A 244 -6.47 -20.04 10.39
CA TYR A 244 -5.01 -20.11 10.64
C TYR A 244 -4.41 -18.74 10.97
N PRO A 245 -4.91 -18.01 12.00
CA PRO A 245 -4.47 -16.65 12.28
C PRO A 245 -3.00 -16.56 12.78
N ASP A 246 -2.44 -17.66 13.24
CA ASP A 246 -1.08 -17.73 13.78
C ASP A 246 -0.04 -18.26 12.78
N ASN A 247 -0.34 -18.20 11.49
CA ASN A 247 0.60 -18.55 10.43
C ASN A 247 0.79 -17.40 9.45
N ALA A 248 2.02 -17.23 8.98
CA ALA A 248 2.34 -16.37 7.85
C ALA A 248 2.84 -17.20 6.66
N TYR A 249 2.50 -16.75 5.46
CA TYR A 249 2.83 -17.43 4.21
C TYR A 249 3.40 -16.42 3.22
N VAL A 250 4.41 -16.86 2.46
CA VAL A 250 4.97 -16.11 1.33
C VAL A 250 4.97 -16.99 0.11
N ALA A 251 4.40 -16.52 -0.99
CA ALA A 251 4.55 -17.16 -2.28
C ALA A 251 5.75 -16.55 -3.01
N ILE A 252 6.60 -17.40 -3.59
CA ILE A 252 7.84 -17.06 -4.28
C ILE A 252 7.74 -17.57 -5.70
N TYR A 253 7.74 -16.63 -6.66
CA TYR A 253 7.68 -16.90 -8.09
C TYR A 253 9.04 -16.61 -8.74
N SER A 254 9.48 -17.47 -9.63
CA SER A 254 10.78 -17.35 -10.33
C SER A 254 10.65 -17.02 -11.82
N GLY A 255 9.43 -17.08 -12.38
CA GLY A 255 9.14 -16.77 -13.77
C GLY A 255 8.96 -15.27 -14.04
N THR A 256 8.25 -14.96 -15.12
CA THR A 256 7.91 -13.59 -15.54
C THR A 256 6.43 -13.24 -15.37
N ASN A 257 5.65 -14.18 -14.88
CA ASN A 257 4.22 -14.03 -14.56
C ASN A 257 3.80 -15.07 -13.52
N PHE A 258 2.54 -15.02 -13.06
CA PHE A 258 2.01 -15.90 -12.01
C PHE A 258 1.44 -17.23 -12.54
N ASN A 259 1.77 -17.67 -13.75
CA ASN A 259 1.25 -18.94 -14.31
C ASN A 259 1.97 -20.19 -13.80
N GLU A 260 3.13 -20.03 -13.19
CA GLU A 260 3.88 -21.14 -12.57
C GLU A 260 3.35 -21.47 -11.18
N THR A 261 3.66 -22.66 -10.67
CA THR A 261 3.42 -23.03 -9.28
C THR A 261 4.50 -22.39 -8.41
N PRO A 262 4.13 -21.50 -7.46
CA PRO A 262 5.11 -20.87 -6.59
C PRO A 262 5.66 -21.82 -5.54
N VAL A 263 6.82 -21.50 -4.99
CA VAL A 263 7.25 -22.05 -3.71
C VAL A 263 6.52 -21.31 -2.60
N ILE A 264 5.92 -22.04 -1.65
CA ILE A 264 5.26 -21.45 -0.48
C ILE A 264 6.14 -21.62 0.75
N ALA A 265 6.70 -20.51 1.23
CA ALA A 265 7.30 -20.44 2.55
C ALA A 265 6.24 -20.25 3.64
N LYS A 266 6.38 -20.95 4.76
CA LYS A 266 5.42 -20.91 5.87
C LYS A 266 6.15 -20.78 7.22
N THR A 267 5.60 -19.96 8.12
CA THR A 267 6.05 -19.88 9.51
C THR A 267 4.87 -19.79 10.47
N ASP A 268 5.05 -20.29 11.68
CA ASP A 268 4.15 -20.15 12.83
C ASP A 268 4.74 -19.24 13.93
N LYS A 269 5.83 -18.53 13.63
CA LYS A 269 6.47 -17.59 14.57
C LYS A 269 5.72 -16.28 14.66
N ILE A 270 5.12 -15.83 13.56
CA ILE A 270 4.27 -14.64 13.47
C ILE A 270 2.87 -15.03 12.95
N GLY A 271 1.86 -14.19 13.23
CA GLY A 271 0.56 -14.31 12.61
C GLY A 271 0.58 -13.86 11.14
N TYR A 272 -0.55 -13.95 10.43
CA TYR A 272 -0.61 -13.59 9.03
C TYR A 272 -0.09 -12.16 8.78
N ALA A 273 0.71 -12.02 7.74
CA ALA A 273 1.39 -10.77 7.38
C ALA A 273 0.46 -9.87 6.57
N CYS A 274 -0.44 -9.17 7.26
CA CYS A 274 -1.44 -8.28 6.69
C CYS A 274 -1.29 -6.88 7.27
N GLY A 275 -1.26 -5.88 6.42
CA GLY A 275 -1.08 -4.48 6.81
C GLY A 275 -2.33 -3.78 7.32
N ARG A 276 -3.47 -4.46 7.45
CA ARG A 276 -4.70 -3.94 8.04
C ARG A 276 -5.52 -5.12 8.57
N MET A 277 -6.27 -4.91 9.65
CA MET A 277 -6.93 -5.94 10.45
C MET A 277 -7.65 -7.06 9.71
N ARG A 278 -8.14 -6.84 8.52
CA ARG A 278 -8.81 -7.84 7.69
C ARG A 278 -8.57 -7.64 6.21
N SER A 279 -7.54 -6.90 5.86
CA SER A 279 -7.27 -6.57 4.48
C SER A 279 -5.79 -6.33 4.26
N GLN A 280 -5.40 -6.45 3.04
CA GLN A 280 -4.05 -6.38 2.50
C GLN A 280 -3.64 -4.96 2.08
N TYR A 281 -4.27 -3.91 2.59
CA TYR A 281 -4.09 -2.54 2.10
C TYR A 281 -2.71 -1.93 2.30
N TYR A 282 -1.91 -2.47 3.23
CA TYR A 282 -0.56 -1.98 3.44
C TYR A 282 0.42 -3.13 3.23
N GLN A 283 1.46 -2.86 2.46
CA GLN A 283 2.53 -3.81 2.25
C GLN A 283 3.30 -4.06 3.55
N THR A 284 3.51 -5.32 3.87
CA THR A 284 4.24 -5.78 5.05
C THR A 284 5.39 -6.73 4.70
N ILE A 285 5.77 -6.77 3.43
CA ILE A 285 6.91 -7.54 2.91
C ILE A 285 7.83 -6.59 2.15
N TRP A 286 9.13 -6.63 2.45
CA TRP A 286 10.13 -5.73 1.89
C TRP A 286 11.46 -6.44 1.70
N ALA A 287 12.19 -6.09 0.65
CA ALA A 287 13.57 -6.52 0.45
C ALA A 287 14.53 -5.47 1.02
N ALA A 288 15.57 -5.92 1.70
CA ALA A 288 16.72 -5.11 2.06
C ALA A 288 17.74 -5.07 0.91
N ASP A 289 18.70 -4.14 0.96
CA ASP A 289 19.69 -3.94 -0.10
C ASP A 289 20.58 -5.17 -0.34
N ASN A 290 20.78 -6.02 0.68
CA ASN A 290 21.52 -7.29 0.57
C ASN A 290 20.72 -8.42 -0.08
N GLY A 291 19.44 -8.18 -0.43
CA GLY A 291 18.53 -9.14 -1.03
C GLY A 291 17.76 -10.01 -0.04
N ASP A 292 17.97 -9.88 1.27
CA ASP A 292 17.13 -10.52 2.27
C ASP A 292 15.72 -9.95 2.21
N VAL A 293 14.71 -10.82 2.33
CA VAL A 293 13.31 -10.41 2.33
C VAL A 293 12.75 -10.51 3.75
N TYR A 294 12.26 -9.39 4.27
CA TYR A 294 11.67 -9.31 5.59
C TYR A 294 10.15 -9.27 5.51
N VAL A 295 9.51 -10.06 6.36
CA VAL A 295 8.05 -10.22 6.42
C VAL A 295 7.60 -9.80 7.81
N PHE A 296 6.74 -8.78 7.84
CA PHE A 296 6.27 -8.16 9.06
C PHE A 296 4.81 -8.53 9.33
N SER A 297 4.47 -8.76 10.59
CA SER A 297 3.09 -8.97 11.03
C SER A 297 2.73 -8.00 12.14
N PRO A 298 1.64 -7.23 12.01
CA PRO A 298 1.10 -6.44 13.11
C PRO A 298 0.53 -7.26 14.27
N GLY A 299 0.29 -8.55 14.07
CA GLY A 299 -0.34 -9.42 15.07
C GLY A 299 -1.87 -9.31 15.08
N TYR A 300 -2.49 -8.99 13.94
CA TYR A 300 -3.95 -8.78 13.82
C TYR A 300 -4.81 -10.03 14.02
N GLY A 301 -4.22 -11.23 14.06
CA GLY A 301 -4.93 -12.44 14.45
C GLY A 301 -5.63 -12.36 15.81
N ARG A 302 -5.13 -11.50 16.69
CA ARG A 302 -5.67 -11.23 18.04
C ARG A 302 -6.85 -10.27 18.07
N THR A 303 -7.11 -9.51 16.99
CA THR A 303 -8.14 -8.47 16.98
C THR A 303 -9.54 -9.09 16.96
N ALA A 304 -10.50 -8.40 17.62
CA ALA A 304 -11.89 -8.82 17.60
C ALA A 304 -12.49 -8.75 16.18
N VAL A 305 -13.44 -9.63 15.88
CA VAL A 305 -14.31 -9.48 14.72
C VAL A 305 -15.41 -8.46 15.01
N SER A 306 -15.89 -7.79 13.98
CA SER A 306 -16.92 -6.74 14.08
C SER A 306 -18.31 -7.23 14.49
N SER A 307 -18.56 -8.54 14.50
CA SER A 307 -19.82 -9.15 14.93
C SER A 307 -19.59 -10.04 16.15
N SER A 308 -20.31 -9.77 17.23
CA SER A 308 -20.27 -10.57 18.48
C SER A 308 -20.78 -11.99 18.29
N ASP A 309 -21.61 -12.22 17.26
CA ASP A 309 -22.25 -13.52 17.01
C ASP A 309 -21.44 -14.41 16.07
N LEU A 310 -20.31 -13.89 15.56
CA LEU A 310 -19.46 -14.63 14.63
C LEU A 310 -18.38 -15.40 15.38
N LYS A 311 -18.46 -16.73 15.38
CA LYS A 311 -17.38 -17.58 15.85
C LYS A 311 -16.17 -17.43 14.92
N LYS A 312 -14.99 -17.29 15.51
CA LYS A 312 -13.69 -17.23 14.80
C LYS A 312 -12.59 -17.92 15.60
N VAL A 313 -11.53 -18.30 14.92
CA VAL A 313 -10.27 -18.66 15.56
C VAL A 313 -9.53 -17.36 15.91
N THR A 314 -9.22 -17.16 17.20
CA THR A 314 -8.45 -16.01 17.67
C THR A 314 -6.97 -16.39 17.71
N GLY A 315 -6.13 -15.59 17.07
CA GLY A 315 -4.68 -15.74 17.09
C GLY A 315 -4.07 -15.33 18.41
N GLN A 316 -2.82 -15.74 18.61
CA GLN A 316 -2.03 -15.46 19.81
C GLN A 316 -0.70 -14.75 19.50
N LYS A 317 -0.29 -14.74 18.23
CA LYS A 317 1.03 -14.22 17.87
C LYS A 317 1.12 -12.71 18.02
N PRO A 318 2.20 -12.21 18.67
CA PRO A 318 2.45 -10.77 18.78
C PRO A 318 2.82 -10.16 17.43
N SER A 319 2.93 -8.84 17.40
CA SER A 319 3.56 -8.13 16.29
C SER A 319 5.03 -8.54 16.17
N GLY A 320 5.47 -8.89 14.96
CA GLY A 320 6.82 -9.41 14.78
C GLY A 320 7.29 -9.40 13.33
N ALA A 321 8.52 -9.83 13.14
CA ALA A 321 9.15 -9.98 11.83
C ALA A 321 9.90 -11.29 11.68
N MET A 322 9.89 -11.81 10.46
CA MET A 322 10.68 -12.96 10.01
C MET A 322 11.50 -12.56 8.79
N ARG A 323 12.55 -13.33 8.49
CA ARG A 323 13.41 -13.12 7.32
C ARG A 323 13.41 -14.35 6.41
N ILE A 324 13.51 -14.11 5.12
CA ILE A 324 13.92 -15.08 4.11
C ILE A 324 15.27 -14.60 3.57
N LYS A 325 16.35 -15.36 3.78
CA LYS A 325 17.69 -14.97 3.32
C LYS A 325 17.74 -14.85 1.79
N ALA A 326 18.59 -13.97 1.29
CA ALA A 326 18.83 -13.82 -0.14
C ALA A 326 19.07 -15.17 -0.83
N GLY A 327 18.31 -15.47 -1.86
CA GLY A 327 18.37 -16.73 -2.58
C GLY A 327 17.69 -17.93 -1.93
N ALA A 328 17.29 -17.84 -0.65
CA ALA A 328 16.52 -18.89 0.03
C ALA A 328 15.05 -18.92 -0.45
N THR A 329 14.39 -20.04 -0.19
CA THR A 329 12.98 -20.26 -0.53
C THR A 329 12.12 -20.59 0.69
N ASP A 330 12.68 -20.42 1.89
CA ASP A 330 11.98 -20.63 3.16
C ASP A 330 12.45 -19.61 4.19
N PHE A 331 11.68 -19.45 5.26
CA PHE A 331 12.03 -18.59 6.37
C PHE A 331 13.31 -19.06 7.07
N ASP A 332 14.13 -18.10 7.45
CA ASP A 332 15.30 -18.33 8.26
C ASP A 332 14.87 -18.80 9.67
N PRO A 333 15.16 -20.05 10.08
CA PRO A 333 14.71 -20.59 11.37
C PRO A 333 15.37 -19.89 12.57
N ASP A 334 16.52 -19.24 12.36
CA ASP A 334 17.31 -18.59 13.39
C ASP A 334 16.96 -17.10 13.55
N TYR A 335 16.05 -16.56 12.68
CA TYR A 335 15.65 -15.17 12.74
C TYR A 335 14.18 -15.02 13.15
N TYR A 336 13.94 -14.31 14.24
CA TYR A 336 12.61 -13.90 14.69
C TYR A 336 12.72 -12.66 15.57
N VAL A 337 11.82 -11.71 15.33
CA VAL A 337 11.69 -10.49 16.14
C VAL A 337 10.29 -10.42 16.71
N ASN A 338 10.17 -10.15 18.02
CA ASN A 338 8.94 -9.76 18.69
C ASN A 338 9.00 -8.27 19.02
N PHE A 339 8.26 -7.44 18.30
CA PHE A 339 8.24 -5.98 18.52
C PHE A 339 7.63 -5.59 19.87
N GLU A 340 6.87 -6.47 20.49
CA GLU A 340 6.26 -6.23 21.80
C GLU A 340 7.20 -6.59 22.97
N GLU A 341 8.41 -7.08 22.66
CA GLU A 341 9.46 -7.38 23.64
C GLU A 341 10.68 -6.48 23.52
N ILE A 342 10.88 -5.84 22.37
CA ILE A 342 12.04 -4.97 22.12
C ILE A 342 11.66 -3.49 22.08
N GLY A 343 12.62 -2.61 22.39
CA GLY A 343 12.49 -1.16 22.29
C GLY A 343 11.27 -0.63 23.07
N THR A 344 10.35 0.00 22.35
CA THR A 344 9.12 0.58 22.91
C THR A 344 8.06 -0.45 23.31
N LYS A 345 8.21 -1.69 22.87
CA LYS A 345 7.24 -2.78 23.05
C LYS A 345 5.88 -2.50 22.38
N HIS A 346 5.89 -1.76 21.27
CA HIS A 346 4.70 -1.38 20.53
C HIS A 346 4.54 -2.21 19.25
N PRO A 347 3.31 -2.68 18.95
CA PRO A 347 3.01 -3.35 17.69
C PRO A 347 3.20 -2.40 16.51
N ILE A 348 3.55 -2.95 15.35
CA ILE A 348 3.61 -2.18 14.10
C ILE A 348 2.22 -1.95 13.52
N PHE A 349 2.06 -0.80 12.86
CA PHE A 349 0.92 -0.47 12.00
C PHE A 349 1.30 -0.54 10.51
N ARG A 350 2.42 0.11 10.13
CA ARG A 350 3.01 0.11 8.80
C ARG A 350 4.52 -0.06 8.89
N CYS A 351 5.13 -0.48 7.80
CA CYS A 351 6.58 -0.60 7.69
C CYS A 351 7.04 -0.31 6.25
N TRP A 352 8.25 0.22 6.12
CA TRP A 352 8.87 0.56 4.83
C TRP A 352 10.37 0.34 4.90
N HIS A 353 10.97 -0.13 3.81
CA HIS A 353 12.42 -0.17 3.68
C HIS A 353 12.99 1.25 3.50
N ILE A 354 14.14 1.53 4.10
CA ILE A 354 14.86 2.81 3.98
C ILE A 354 16.10 2.62 3.09
N SER A 355 17.09 1.87 3.58
CA SER A 355 18.32 1.49 2.92
C SER A 355 19.07 0.47 3.76
N GLU A 356 20.01 -0.26 3.17
CA GLU A 356 20.73 -1.37 3.83
C GLU A 356 19.71 -2.37 4.43
N ASP A 357 19.71 -2.58 5.75
CA ASP A 357 18.75 -3.37 6.52
C ASP A 357 17.92 -2.51 7.50
N TYR A 358 17.82 -1.20 7.23
CA TYR A 358 17.00 -0.29 8.01
C TYR A 358 15.58 -0.18 7.47
N PHE A 359 14.62 -0.21 8.39
CA PHE A 359 13.20 -0.04 8.10
C PHE A 359 12.60 1.08 8.94
N LEU A 360 11.72 1.88 8.35
CA LEU A 360 10.87 2.81 9.09
C LEU A 360 9.60 2.07 9.49
N LEU A 361 9.26 2.11 10.76
CA LEU A 361 8.04 1.51 11.32
C LEU A 361 7.13 2.60 11.84
N GLN A 362 5.85 2.52 11.51
CA GLN A 362 4.80 3.27 12.19
C GLN A 362 4.17 2.34 13.24
N LEU A 363 4.04 2.83 14.47
CA LEU A 363 3.70 2.02 15.62
C LEU A 363 2.36 2.41 16.23
N TYR A 364 1.73 1.46 16.90
CA TYR A 364 0.60 1.70 17.80
C TYR A 364 1.13 2.25 19.12
N LYS A 365 1.07 3.58 19.28
CA LYS A 365 1.69 4.34 20.38
C LYS A 365 1.24 3.91 21.77
N LYS A 366 0.03 3.37 21.92
CA LYS A 366 -0.51 2.91 23.18
C LYS A 366 -0.39 1.39 23.38
N GLY A 367 0.36 0.72 22.52
CA GLY A 367 0.67 -0.71 22.62
C GLY A 367 -0.43 -1.65 22.11
N ALA A 368 -0.27 -2.94 22.43
CA ALA A 368 -1.09 -4.02 21.89
C ALA A 368 -2.58 -3.94 22.32
N GLU A 369 -2.87 -3.51 23.54
CA GLU A 369 -4.25 -3.40 24.02
C GLU A 369 -5.06 -2.39 23.22
N ASP A 370 -4.46 -1.21 22.90
CA ASP A 370 -5.11 -0.20 22.06
C ASP A 370 -5.30 -0.71 20.63
N MET A 371 -4.33 -1.42 20.05
CA MET A 371 -4.46 -2.07 18.73
C MET A 371 -5.62 -3.07 18.71
N ILE A 372 -5.73 -3.93 19.73
CA ILE A 372 -6.71 -5.01 19.79
C ILE A 372 -8.13 -4.46 19.97
N SER A 373 -8.31 -3.46 20.86
CA SER A 373 -9.60 -2.90 21.22
C SER A 373 -10.01 -1.67 20.41
N GLY A 374 -9.05 -0.82 20.07
CA GLY A 374 -9.28 0.47 19.41
C GLY A 374 -9.60 0.38 17.92
N GLY A 375 -9.24 -0.72 17.29
CA GLY A 375 -9.50 -0.93 15.87
C GLY A 375 -8.89 0.16 15.00
N THR A 376 -9.69 0.76 14.11
CA THR A 376 -9.27 1.87 13.23
C THR A 376 -9.10 3.21 13.95
N SER A 377 -9.49 3.31 15.22
CA SER A 377 -9.34 4.50 16.05
C SER A 377 -8.12 4.47 16.96
N ALA A 378 -7.33 3.37 16.92
CA ALA A 378 -6.11 3.25 17.68
C ALA A 378 -5.08 4.32 17.25
N ASP A 379 -4.28 4.79 18.23
CA ASP A 379 -3.28 5.83 18.01
C ASP A 379 -2.03 5.26 17.32
N VAL A 380 -1.79 5.68 16.08
CA VAL A 380 -0.65 5.29 15.24
C VAL A 380 0.30 6.46 14.95
N SER A 381 0.41 7.41 15.86
CA SER A 381 1.18 8.65 15.70
C SER A 381 2.67 8.53 16.06
N GLU A 382 3.23 7.34 16.14
CA GLU A 382 4.62 7.11 16.52
C GLU A 382 5.40 6.49 15.36
N LEU A 383 6.63 6.95 15.13
CA LEU A 383 7.57 6.34 14.19
C LEU A 383 8.82 5.83 14.92
N ALA A 384 9.37 4.73 14.41
CA ALA A 384 10.63 4.19 14.85
C ALA A 384 11.47 3.69 13.67
N VAL A 385 12.78 3.71 13.82
CA VAL A 385 13.71 3.03 12.93
C VAL A 385 14.05 1.66 13.51
N PHE A 386 13.93 0.65 12.69
CA PHE A 386 14.30 -0.73 13.00
C PHE A 386 15.50 -1.14 12.16
N LYS A 387 16.56 -1.61 12.79
CA LYS A 387 17.71 -2.23 12.13
C LYS A 387 17.56 -3.74 12.24
N ALA A 388 17.33 -4.38 11.09
CA ALA A 388 16.82 -5.75 11.07
C ALA A 388 17.86 -6.80 11.49
N GLU A 389 19.11 -6.69 11.03
CA GLU A 389 20.17 -7.64 11.39
C GLU A 389 20.49 -7.60 12.90
N ASP A 390 20.56 -6.38 13.46
CA ASP A 390 20.85 -6.18 14.89
C ASP A 390 19.61 -6.39 15.78
N GLN A 391 18.41 -6.51 15.18
CA GLN A 391 17.11 -6.60 15.87
C GLN A 391 16.88 -5.46 16.87
N THR A 392 17.33 -4.25 16.52
CA THR A 392 17.21 -3.06 17.37
C THR A 392 16.20 -2.09 16.83
N ILE A 393 15.49 -1.42 17.72
CA ILE A 393 14.47 -0.41 17.37
C ILE A 393 14.72 0.88 18.14
N MET A 394 14.56 2.02 17.47
CA MET A 394 14.82 3.33 18.04
C MET A 394 13.70 4.28 17.62
N LEU A 395 13.10 4.99 18.60
CA LEU A 395 12.08 6.00 18.32
C LEU A 395 12.63 7.16 17.49
N VAL A 396 11.81 7.61 16.54
CA VAL A 396 12.09 8.84 15.81
C VAL A 396 11.80 10.04 16.70
N THR A 397 12.73 10.99 16.73
CA THR A 397 12.65 12.24 17.47
C THR A 397 12.70 13.44 16.54
N GLY A 398 12.18 14.60 16.96
CA GLY A 398 12.20 15.84 16.16
C GLY A 398 11.02 15.98 15.20
N LEU A 399 10.02 15.11 15.27
CA LEU A 399 8.75 15.26 14.56
C LEU A 399 7.79 16.19 15.32
N PRO A 400 6.90 16.92 14.62
CA PRO A 400 5.86 17.70 15.29
C PRO A 400 4.89 16.79 16.06
N ALA A 401 4.45 17.21 17.25
CA ALA A 401 3.64 16.41 18.14
C ALA A 401 2.22 16.09 17.58
N ASP A 402 1.71 16.95 16.69
CA ASP A 402 0.42 16.81 16.00
C ASP A 402 0.56 16.32 14.56
N GLY A 403 1.75 15.82 14.19
CA GLY A 403 2.06 15.36 12.84
C GLY A 403 1.24 14.14 12.43
N LYS A 404 0.67 14.21 11.23
CA LYS A 404 0.06 13.07 10.53
C LYS A 404 0.97 12.64 9.40
N PHE A 405 1.27 11.36 9.33
CA PHE A 405 2.18 10.81 8.35
C PHE A 405 1.48 10.56 7.01
N GLY A 406 2.21 10.82 5.93
CA GLY A 406 1.78 10.54 4.57
C GLY A 406 1.69 9.06 4.25
N GLY A 407 1.60 8.74 2.97
CA GLY A 407 1.44 7.37 2.49
C GLY A 407 2.72 6.56 2.67
N GLU A 408 3.67 6.78 1.78
CA GLU A 408 4.92 6.02 1.69
C GLU A 408 6.11 6.97 1.75
N PRO A 409 7.09 6.75 2.66
CA PRO A 409 8.32 7.54 2.71
C PRO A 409 9.24 7.16 1.55
N TYR A 410 10.12 8.07 1.18
CA TYR A 410 11.21 7.79 0.27
C TYR A 410 12.50 7.49 1.05
N GLY A 411 13.14 6.35 0.75
CA GLY A 411 14.41 5.95 1.35
C GLY A 411 15.59 6.23 0.43
N GLU A 412 16.61 6.90 0.91
CA GLU A 412 17.86 7.11 0.16
C GLU A 412 19.06 7.31 1.10
N LYS A 413 20.14 6.56 0.85
CA LYS A 413 21.46 6.76 1.50
C LYS A 413 21.41 6.87 3.03
N GLY A 414 20.63 6.01 3.69
CA GLY A 414 20.53 5.98 5.14
C GLY A 414 19.54 7.00 5.72
N TYR A 415 18.73 7.63 4.90
CA TYR A 415 17.68 8.55 5.33
C TYR A 415 16.32 8.10 4.81
N ALA A 416 15.28 8.32 5.62
CA ALA A 416 13.90 8.26 5.18
C ALA A 416 13.30 9.67 5.13
N TYR A 417 12.63 10.00 4.04
CA TYR A 417 11.89 11.26 3.89
C TYR A 417 10.40 10.97 4.06
N MET A 418 9.87 11.25 5.23
CA MET A 418 8.47 11.06 5.57
C MET A 418 7.70 12.37 5.39
N ALA A 419 6.63 12.33 4.60
CA ALA A 419 5.70 13.43 4.50
C ALA A 419 4.91 13.61 5.80
N VAL A 420 4.88 14.81 6.34
CA VAL A 420 4.15 15.14 7.57
C VAL A 420 3.25 16.34 7.34
N THR A 421 1.98 16.19 7.68
CA THR A 421 0.99 17.27 7.71
C THR A 421 0.65 17.56 9.18
N VAL A 422 0.64 18.83 9.56
CA VAL A 422 0.28 19.27 10.92
C VAL A 422 -1.11 19.88 10.95
N THR A 423 -1.77 19.84 12.10
CA THR A 423 -3.12 20.40 12.28
C THR A 423 -3.11 21.90 12.56
N THR A 424 -1.93 22.48 12.83
CA THR A 424 -1.73 23.90 13.19
C THR A 424 -1.82 24.87 12.02
N GLY A 425 -2.06 24.37 10.79
CA GLY A 425 -2.24 25.20 9.59
C GLY A 425 -0.95 25.51 8.83
N GLU A 426 0.20 24.99 9.27
CA GLU A 426 1.42 25.02 8.46
C GLU A 426 1.26 24.10 7.23
N LYS A 427 1.95 24.45 6.16
CA LYS A 427 1.99 23.61 4.96
C LYS A 427 2.71 22.28 5.24
N PRO A 428 2.27 21.17 4.62
CA PRO A 428 2.92 19.89 4.76
C PRO A 428 4.38 19.95 4.29
N ALA A 429 5.23 19.15 4.94
CA ALA A 429 6.67 19.13 4.63
C ALA A 429 7.20 17.70 4.74
N PHE A 430 8.30 17.43 4.05
CA PHE A 430 9.08 16.24 4.30
C PHE A 430 9.93 16.42 5.57
N TYR A 431 10.03 15.35 6.33
CA TYR A 431 10.97 15.24 7.44
C TYR A 431 12.02 14.20 7.09
N LYS A 432 13.28 14.62 7.04
CA LYS A 432 14.45 13.78 6.83
C LYS A 432 14.79 13.07 8.13
N ILE A 433 14.64 11.77 8.16
CA ILE A 433 14.90 10.90 9.32
C ILE A 433 16.21 10.16 9.08
N ASP A 434 17.20 10.36 9.93
CA ASP A 434 18.45 9.62 9.88
C ASP A 434 18.26 8.21 10.45
N ALA A 435 18.52 7.19 9.65
CA ALA A 435 18.29 5.80 10.03
C ALA A 435 19.21 5.33 11.17
N LYS A 436 20.38 5.93 11.35
CA LYS A 436 21.34 5.55 12.40
C LYS A 436 21.03 6.18 13.75
N THR A 437 20.42 7.36 13.76
CA THR A 437 20.19 8.14 14.98
C THR A 437 18.73 8.33 15.34
N GLY A 438 17.79 8.02 14.44
CA GLY A 438 16.35 8.27 14.61
C GLY A 438 15.99 9.76 14.65
N LYS A 439 16.92 10.66 14.33
CA LYS A 439 16.66 12.10 14.38
C LYS A 439 15.99 12.57 13.10
N ALA A 440 14.86 13.26 13.24
CA ALA A 440 14.15 13.91 12.15
C ALA A 440 14.46 15.41 12.10
N VAL A 441 14.59 15.95 10.89
CA VAL A 441 14.77 17.38 10.61
C VAL A 441 13.81 17.77 9.50
N LYS A 442 13.11 18.92 9.64
CA LYS A 442 12.22 19.45 8.61
C LYS A 442 13.03 19.76 7.35
N GLY A 443 12.58 19.28 6.22
CA GLY A 443 13.13 19.48 4.90
C GLY A 443 12.20 20.29 4.00
N LEU A 444 11.99 19.82 2.74
CA LEU A 444 11.19 20.47 1.72
C LEU A 444 9.75 20.69 2.18
N THR A 445 9.29 21.94 2.08
CA THR A 445 7.87 22.30 2.26
C THR A 445 7.14 22.21 0.93
N VAL A 446 5.91 21.73 0.94
CA VAL A 446 5.05 21.66 -0.25
C VAL A 446 3.80 22.51 -0.04
N GLU A 447 3.60 23.51 -0.88
CA GLU A 447 2.38 24.34 -0.87
C GLU A 447 1.22 23.56 -1.50
N ALA A 448 0.65 22.69 -0.72
CA ALA A 448 -0.46 21.81 -1.01
C ALA A 448 -1.29 21.58 0.25
N ASP A 449 -2.36 20.80 0.16
CA ASP A 449 -3.12 20.37 1.36
C ASP A 449 -2.53 19.10 1.97
N ALA A 450 -1.97 18.22 1.15
CA ALA A 450 -1.28 17.01 1.61
C ALA A 450 -0.21 16.56 0.61
N ILE A 451 0.82 15.90 1.13
CA ILE A 451 1.80 15.15 0.34
C ILE A 451 1.42 13.67 0.43
N THR A 452 1.30 12.99 -0.71
CA THR A 452 0.96 11.56 -0.75
C THR A 452 2.22 10.71 -0.69
N THR A 453 3.18 10.96 -1.59
CA THR A 453 4.45 10.23 -1.69
C THR A 453 5.46 11.01 -2.51
N VAL A 454 6.66 10.46 -2.69
CA VAL A 454 7.72 11.01 -3.55
C VAL A 454 8.59 9.88 -4.08
N GLY A 455 9.14 10.07 -5.25
CA GLY A 455 10.18 9.22 -5.83
C GLY A 455 11.19 10.04 -6.61
N LYS A 456 12.31 9.42 -6.98
CA LYS A 456 13.36 10.03 -7.80
C LYS A 456 13.21 9.60 -9.24
N MET A 457 13.35 10.53 -10.19
CA MET A 457 13.20 10.25 -11.61
C MET A 457 14.30 10.92 -12.44
N GLU A 458 14.66 10.27 -13.56
CA GLU A 458 15.59 10.82 -14.57
C GLU A 458 14.84 11.69 -15.57
N TYR A 459 15.55 12.68 -16.13
CA TYR A 459 15.05 13.48 -17.23
C TYR A 459 15.12 12.68 -18.53
N LEU A 460 13.97 12.39 -19.12
CA LEU A 460 13.89 11.65 -20.38
C LEU A 460 13.76 12.61 -21.57
N SER A 461 14.73 12.55 -22.48
CA SER A 461 14.64 13.21 -23.79
C SER A 461 13.80 12.34 -24.73
N LYS A 462 12.50 12.57 -24.81
CA LYS A 462 11.63 11.89 -25.78
C LYS A 462 10.78 12.88 -26.51
#